data_d2a42de658c47aa14d58d27e9d06306e
#
_entry.id   d2a42de658c47aa14d58d27e9d06306e
#
_cell.length_a   1.000
_cell.length_b   1.000
_cell.length_c   1.000
_cell.angle_alpha   90.00
_cell.angle_beta   90.00
_cell.angle_gamma   90.00
#
_symmetry.space_group_name_H-M   'P 1'
#
loop_
_entity.id
_entity.type
_entity.pdbx_description
1 polymer ?
#
loop_
_entity_poly.entity_id
_entity_poly.type
_entity_poly.pdbx_seq_one_letter_code
_entity_poly.pdbx_strand_id
1 'polypeptide(L)'
;MMKLTKDEVIDRIKNIHGDKYGGVDDINYINIGTKIKLICPIHKDFYITPKSIFNGCGCRKCSQIANANKTKYDIDTFIKKAREIHGDKYDYSQSTYVNGITKLKIVCPIHGVFEQTPSKHLSGQGCPKCGHNSFMTTETLIEEARKIHDGKYDYSKTEYIDYNTKVCIICPEHGEFWQYPYQHIVRKNGCPKCGNIATASKLSKTREDFIKDAIKVHGDKYTFKDTIYKNSTTRIKVNCRKHGMFEILPSNLLQGYGCPKCRCTYSKEENEVANFIGELNVESEKIKLENGQELDIYIPDKKIAFEFDGLYWHCELKKDKYYHSKKTYYCKEQGIRLIHIFEDEWLYKRDIVKSNIRYLLHKNINRIYGRKCIIKVLNKDDTKCFLDKNSIKEISVPSINYGLIYDGEIVSIMSFKNIRNKAYELMVFCNLLNTTITGGFAKLLKSFISDFNPSCIVSYVDKRWDNGELFDDNGFKHIRDKNPDYTYIIGHKRETKTKYRKKNLIDQGFDANKTENEIMLERGIPRIYDCGTMVFEMRL
;
A
#
# COMPACT_ATOMS: atom_id res chain seq x y z
N MET A 1 -13.68 26.43 4.02
CA MET A 1 -14.36 27.14 2.91
C MET A 1 -15.84 26.80 2.99
N MET A 2 -16.70 27.78 3.19
CA MET A 2 -18.16 27.56 3.17
C MET A 2 -18.58 26.95 1.82
N LYS A 3 -19.40 25.91 1.89
CA LYS A 3 -19.95 25.24 0.71
C LYS A 3 -21.08 26.14 0.18
N LEU A 4 -20.91 26.66 -1.03
CA LEU A 4 -21.95 27.50 -1.67
C LEU A 4 -23.24 26.69 -1.82
N THR A 5 -24.38 27.32 -1.60
CA THR A 5 -25.70 26.74 -1.90
C THR A 5 -26.00 26.79 -3.39
N LYS A 6 -27.00 26.02 -3.86
CA LYS A 6 -27.43 26.04 -5.24
C LYS A 6 -27.85 27.45 -5.67
N ASP A 7 -28.60 28.15 -4.85
CA ASP A 7 -29.12 29.48 -5.12
C ASP A 7 -27.99 30.52 -5.24
N GLU A 8 -27.01 30.49 -4.33
CA GLU A 8 -25.83 31.35 -4.43
C GLU A 8 -25.01 31.11 -5.73
N VAL A 9 -25.00 29.88 -6.24
CA VAL A 9 -24.36 29.54 -7.51
C VAL A 9 -25.16 30.10 -8.68
N ILE A 10 -26.49 30.00 -8.68
CA ILE A 10 -27.39 30.54 -9.67
C ILE A 10 -27.23 32.05 -9.75
N ASP A 11 -27.32 32.75 -8.61
CA ASP A 11 -27.18 34.20 -8.54
C ASP A 11 -25.83 34.68 -9.06
N ARG A 12 -24.77 33.96 -8.72
CA ARG A 12 -23.42 34.29 -9.17
C ARG A 12 -23.24 34.09 -10.68
N ILE A 13 -23.86 33.06 -11.26
CA ILE A 13 -23.85 32.83 -12.71
C ILE A 13 -24.61 33.98 -13.43
N LYS A 14 -25.80 34.35 -12.92
CA LYS A 14 -26.61 35.44 -13.47
C LYS A 14 -25.89 36.79 -13.37
N ASN A 15 -25.21 37.05 -12.25
CA ASN A 15 -24.44 38.29 -12.08
C ASN A 15 -23.27 38.42 -13.06
N ILE A 16 -22.59 37.30 -13.42
CA ILE A 16 -21.42 37.34 -14.30
C ILE A 16 -21.80 37.27 -15.77
N HIS A 17 -22.83 36.50 -16.11
CA HIS A 17 -23.19 36.20 -17.49
C HIS A 17 -24.55 36.77 -17.93
N GLY A 18 -25.32 37.40 -17.02
CA GLY A 18 -26.68 37.82 -17.28
C GLY A 18 -27.56 36.65 -17.74
N ASP A 19 -28.47 36.92 -18.64
CA ASP A 19 -29.38 35.92 -19.25
C ASP A 19 -28.79 35.22 -20.48
N LYS A 20 -27.47 35.23 -20.61
CA LYS A 20 -26.76 34.69 -21.78
C LYS A 20 -26.94 33.18 -21.96
N TYR A 21 -27.14 32.42 -20.88
CA TYR A 21 -27.26 30.98 -20.90
C TYR A 21 -28.58 30.53 -20.30
N GLY A 22 -29.26 29.58 -20.97
CA GLY A 22 -30.45 28.91 -20.43
C GLY A 22 -30.10 27.77 -19.47
N GLY A 23 -31.12 27.30 -18.73
CA GLY A 23 -31.00 26.17 -17.79
C GLY A 23 -30.25 26.50 -16.50
N VAL A 24 -30.04 27.79 -16.21
CA VAL A 24 -29.33 28.23 -14.99
C VAL A 24 -30.12 27.93 -13.75
N ASP A 25 -31.45 28.03 -13.76
CA ASP A 25 -32.33 27.77 -12.63
C ASP A 25 -32.46 26.26 -12.31
N ASP A 26 -32.25 25.41 -13.32
CA ASP A 26 -32.41 23.94 -13.22
C ASP A 26 -31.09 23.18 -13.07
N ILE A 27 -30.01 23.86 -12.70
CA ILE A 27 -28.71 23.20 -12.54
C ILE A 27 -28.72 22.13 -11.45
N ASN A 28 -28.10 20.99 -11.73
CA ASN A 28 -27.81 19.97 -10.71
C ASN A 28 -26.44 20.29 -10.07
N TYR A 29 -26.46 21.07 -8.99
CA TYR A 29 -25.25 21.49 -8.30
C TYR A 29 -24.89 20.55 -7.15
N ILE A 30 -23.68 20.01 -7.18
CA ILE A 30 -23.12 19.14 -6.13
C ILE A 30 -21.98 19.85 -5.41
N ASN A 31 -21.03 20.41 -6.15
CA ASN A 31 -19.91 21.19 -5.64
C ASN A 31 -19.28 22.05 -6.74
N ILE A 32 -18.35 22.93 -6.37
CA ILE A 32 -17.71 23.90 -7.28
C ILE A 32 -16.86 23.25 -8.40
N GLY A 33 -16.43 21.99 -8.23
CA GLY A 33 -15.61 21.23 -9.19
C GLY A 33 -16.41 20.30 -10.10
N THR A 34 -17.66 20.01 -9.77
CA THR A 34 -18.53 19.13 -10.57
C THR A 34 -19.16 19.94 -11.72
N LYS A 35 -19.14 19.39 -12.93
CA LYS A 35 -19.72 20.06 -14.11
C LYS A 35 -21.24 20.17 -13.97
N ILE A 36 -21.76 21.36 -14.24
CA ILE A 36 -23.18 21.67 -14.39
C ILE A 36 -23.52 21.77 -15.88
N LYS A 37 -24.77 21.45 -16.23
CA LYS A 37 -25.28 21.59 -17.59
C LYS A 37 -25.89 22.97 -17.76
N LEU A 38 -25.50 23.67 -18.81
CA LEU A 38 -26.08 24.97 -19.25
C LEU A 38 -26.42 24.91 -20.72
N ILE A 39 -27.31 25.80 -21.17
CA ILE A 39 -27.78 25.86 -22.56
C ILE A 39 -27.26 27.15 -23.21
N CYS A 40 -26.40 26.97 -24.19
CA CYS A 40 -25.97 28.10 -25.04
C CYS A 40 -27.03 28.33 -26.13
N PRO A 41 -27.49 29.57 -26.39
CA PRO A 41 -28.50 29.85 -27.43
C PRO A 41 -28.05 29.43 -28.82
N ILE A 42 -26.72 29.46 -29.08
CA ILE A 42 -26.15 29.12 -30.38
C ILE A 42 -25.76 27.64 -30.50
N HIS A 43 -25.16 27.08 -29.44
CA HIS A 43 -24.50 25.76 -29.51
C HIS A 43 -25.21 24.66 -28.68
N LYS A 44 -26.42 24.96 -28.16
CA LYS A 44 -27.21 24.03 -27.32
C LYS A 44 -26.50 23.68 -26.00
N ASP A 45 -26.67 22.45 -25.53
CA ASP A 45 -26.17 21.95 -24.27
C ASP A 45 -24.64 21.98 -24.18
N PHE A 46 -24.11 22.46 -23.06
CA PHE A 46 -22.69 22.35 -22.72
C PHE A 46 -22.48 22.14 -21.22
N TYR A 47 -21.36 21.55 -20.87
CA TYR A 47 -21.02 21.21 -19.49
C TYR A 47 -19.79 22.00 -19.05
N ILE A 48 -19.92 22.70 -17.90
CA ILE A 48 -18.86 23.55 -17.34
C ILE A 48 -18.88 23.49 -15.83
N THR A 49 -17.71 23.62 -15.18
CA THR A 49 -17.67 23.66 -13.71
C THR A 49 -18.06 25.06 -13.20
N PRO A 50 -18.74 25.16 -12.03
CA PRO A 50 -19.03 26.46 -11.41
C PRO A 50 -17.78 27.33 -11.25
N LYS A 51 -16.63 26.73 -10.90
CA LYS A 51 -15.35 27.43 -10.80
C LYS A 51 -14.97 28.13 -12.12
N SER A 52 -15.14 27.45 -13.25
CA SER A 52 -14.79 28.02 -14.56
C SER A 52 -15.75 29.11 -14.99
N ILE A 53 -17.07 28.91 -14.77
CA ILE A 53 -18.07 29.93 -15.16
C ILE A 53 -17.93 31.20 -14.32
N PHE A 54 -17.59 31.08 -13.03
CA PHE A 54 -17.29 32.23 -12.16
C PHE A 54 -16.06 33.04 -12.60
N ASN A 55 -15.13 32.41 -13.29
CA ASN A 55 -13.96 33.06 -13.88
C ASN A 55 -14.27 33.67 -15.26
N GLY A 56 -15.54 33.84 -15.62
CA GLY A 56 -15.97 34.41 -16.88
C GLY A 56 -15.89 33.46 -18.09
N CYS A 57 -15.52 32.20 -17.88
CA CYS A 57 -15.56 31.21 -18.96
C CYS A 57 -17.00 30.84 -19.29
N GLY A 58 -17.30 30.62 -20.57
CA GLY A 58 -18.63 30.25 -21.02
C GLY A 58 -18.61 29.09 -22.02
N CYS A 59 -19.53 29.09 -22.96
CA CYS A 59 -19.56 28.08 -24.02
C CYS A 59 -18.25 28.09 -24.83
N ARG A 60 -17.53 26.98 -24.80
CA ARG A 60 -16.22 26.82 -25.45
C ARG A 60 -16.25 27.11 -26.96
N LYS A 61 -17.35 26.70 -27.65
CA LYS A 61 -17.53 26.98 -29.08
C LYS A 61 -17.67 28.46 -29.35
N CYS A 62 -18.42 29.20 -28.51
CA CYS A 62 -18.52 30.65 -28.63
C CYS A 62 -17.16 31.34 -28.46
N SER A 63 -16.37 30.92 -27.46
CA SER A 63 -15.04 31.49 -27.22
C SER A 63 -14.07 31.21 -28.38
N GLN A 64 -14.15 30.02 -28.97
CA GLN A 64 -13.33 29.66 -30.13
C GLN A 64 -13.67 30.52 -31.34
N ILE A 65 -14.96 30.76 -31.63
CA ILE A 65 -15.42 31.62 -32.73
C ILE A 65 -15.01 33.07 -32.48
N ALA A 66 -15.18 33.57 -31.25
CA ALA A 66 -14.79 34.95 -30.91
C ALA A 66 -13.27 35.18 -31.06
N ASN A 67 -12.44 34.21 -30.67
CA ASN A 67 -10.99 34.30 -30.84
C ASN A 67 -10.58 34.21 -32.32
N ALA A 68 -11.24 33.35 -33.11
CA ALA A 68 -10.99 33.25 -34.55
C ALA A 68 -11.37 34.52 -35.33
N ASN A 69 -12.39 35.24 -34.87
CA ASN A 69 -12.80 36.51 -35.49
C ASN A 69 -11.86 37.68 -35.11
N LYS A 70 -11.11 37.61 -34.03
CA LYS A 70 -10.11 38.62 -33.66
C LYS A 70 -8.89 38.65 -34.60
N THR A 71 -8.61 37.53 -35.28
CA THR A 71 -7.50 37.38 -36.24
C THR A 71 -8.01 37.31 -37.69
N LYS A 72 -9.01 38.08 -38.04
CA LYS A 72 -9.61 38.06 -39.36
C LYS A 72 -8.70 38.77 -40.37
N TYR A 73 -8.18 38.00 -41.33
CA TYR A 73 -7.55 38.55 -42.55
C TYR A 73 -8.62 38.78 -43.63
N ASP A 74 -8.32 39.62 -44.61
CA ASP A 74 -9.01 39.58 -45.87
C ASP A 74 -8.52 38.41 -46.74
N ILE A 75 -9.24 38.10 -47.82
CA ILE A 75 -8.88 36.97 -48.70
C ILE A 75 -7.52 37.18 -49.37
N ASP A 76 -7.19 38.41 -49.73
CA ASP A 76 -5.93 38.75 -50.43
C ASP A 76 -4.72 38.53 -49.46
N THR A 77 -4.86 38.96 -48.23
CA THR A 77 -3.85 38.73 -47.19
C THR A 77 -3.66 37.23 -46.90
N PHE A 78 -4.75 36.43 -46.89
CA PHE A 78 -4.66 34.97 -46.77
C PHE A 78 -3.92 34.37 -47.97
N ILE A 79 -4.28 34.73 -49.20
CA ILE A 79 -3.64 34.20 -50.42
C ILE A 79 -2.14 34.56 -50.44
N LYS A 80 -1.79 35.79 -50.09
CA LYS A 80 -0.39 36.23 -50.00
C LYS A 80 0.42 35.35 -49.07
N LYS A 81 -0.07 35.15 -47.83
CA LYS A 81 0.58 34.28 -46.85
C LYS A 81 0.61 32.80 -47.27
N ALA A 82 -0.43 32.31 -47.91
CA ALA A 82 -0.48 30.95 -48.41
C ALA A 82 0.55 30.73 -49.54
N ARG A 83 0.76 31.70 -50.41
CA ARG A 83 1.80 31.66 -51.44
C ARG A 83 3.22 31.76 -50.88
N GLU A 84 3.42 32.52 -49.80
CA GLU A 84 4.70 32.55 -49.10
C GLU A 84 5.12 31.16 -48.57
N ILE A 85 4.15 30.33 -48.19
CA ILE A 85 4.37 29.00 -47.59
C ILE A 85 4.40 27.89 -48.64
N HIS A 86 3.49 27.95 -49.61
CA HIS A 86 3.30 26.88 -50.59
C HIS A 86 3.76 27.21 -52.01
N GLY A 87 4.28 28.45 -52.25
CA GLY A 87 4.56 28.93 -53.58
C GLY A 87 3.29 29.00 -54.42
N ASP A 88 3.42 28.86 -55.72
CA ASP A 88 2.30 28.84 -56.67
C ASP A 88 1.71 27.42 -56.88
N LYS A 89 1.86 26.55 -55.91
CA LYS A 89 1.42 25.16 -55.99
C LYS A 89 -0.10 24.98 -56.01
N TYR A 90 -0.84 25.93 -55.45
CA TYR A 90 -2.30 25.83 -55.31
C TYR A 90 -3.00 27.01 -55.93
N ASP A 91 -4.20 26.76 -56.51
CA ASP A 91 -5.06 27.81 -56.99
C ASP A 91 -6.15 28.14 -55.94
N TYR A 92 -6.32 29.42 -55.64
CA TYR A 92 -7.24 29.95 -54.64
C TYR A 92 -8.44 30.68 -55.27
N SER A 93 -8.66 30.56 -56.59
CA SER A 93 -9.76 31.22 -57.29
C SER A 93 -11.15 30.86 -56.76
N GLN A 94 -11.31 29.68 -56.20
CA GLN A 94 -12.57 29.20 -55.60
C GLN A 94 -12.61 29.39 -54.08
N SER A 95 -11.62 30.05 -53.47
CA SER A 95 -11.53 30.24 -52.05
C SER A 95 -12.37 31.40 -51.57
N THR A 96 -13.23 31.16 -50.55
CA THR A 96 -13.95 32.22 -49.84
C THR A 96 -13.49 32.23 -48.40
N TYR A 97 -12.80 33.27 -47.97
CA TYR A 97 -12.26 33.37 -46.61
C TYR A 97 -13.26 34.01 -45.66
N VAL A 98 -13.61 33.31 -44.60
CA VAL A 98 -14.50 33.80 -43.54
C VAL A 98 -13.72 34.08 -42.26
N ASN A 99 -12.91 33.11 -41.79
CA ASN A 99 -12.03 33.23 -40.62
C ASN A 99 -11.03 32.05 -40.62
N GLY A 100 -10.08 32.03 -39.66
CA GLY A 100 -9.00 31.05 -39.62
C GLY A 100 -9.42 29.60 -39.41
N ILE A 101 -10.67 29.31 -38.98
CA ILE A 101 -11.16 27.96 -38.64
C ILE A 101 -12.29 27.45 -39.54
N THR A 102 -12.91 28.34 -40.34
CA THR A 102 -13.91 27.92 -41.32
C THR A 102 -13.19 27.38 -42.55
N LYS A 103 -13.54 26.16 -42.97
CA LYS A 103 -12.94 25.54 -44.16
C LYS A 103 -13.19 26.39 -45.41
N LEU A 104 -12.20 26.52 -46.25
CA LEU A 104 -12.28 27.11 -47.57
C LEU A 104 -11.85 26.11 -48.65
N LYS A 105 -12.28 26.33 -49.85
CA LYS A 105 -11.95 25.49 -51.01
C LYS A 105 -10.62 25.95 -51.61
N ILE A 106 -9.71 24.97 -51.79
CA ILE A 106 -8.40 25.18 -52.41
C ILE A 106 -8.30 24.19 -53.57
N VAL A 107 -7.80 24.62 -54.71
CA VAL A 107 -7.64 23.74 -55.87
C VAL A 107 -6.21 23.23 -55.92
N CYS A 108 -6.05 21.93 -55.83
CA CYS A 108 -4.80 21.25 -56.12
C CYS A 108 -4.74 20.93 -57.64
N PRO A 109 -3.68 21.29 -58.35
CA PRO A 109 -3.59 21.03 -59.81
C PRO A 109 -3.61 19.53 -60.15
N ILE A 110 -3.22 18.68 -59.16
CA ILE A 110 -3.15 17.23 -59.39
C ILE A 110 -4.44 16.53 -58.92
N HIS A 111 -5.06 16.94 -57.79
CA HIS A 111 -6.14 16.22 -57.13
C HIS A 111 -7.49 16.96 -57.12
N GLY A 112 -7.56 18.12 -57.78
CA GLY A 112 -8.77 18.93 -57.82
C GLY A 112 -9.07 19.67 -56.51
N VAL A 113 -10.32 20.03 -56.28
CA VAL A 113 -10.77 20.83 -55.14
C VAL A 113 -10.70 20.02 -53.85
N PHE A 114 -10.10 20.58 -52.79
CA PHE A 114 -10.17 20.07 -51.44
C PHE A 114 -10.51 21.16 -50.43
N GLU A 115 -11.08 20.79 -49.31
CA GLU A 115 -11.46 21.71 -48.23
C GLU A 115 -10.51 21.63 -47.06
N GLN A 116 -9.99 22.78 -46.62
CA GLN A 116 -9.09 22.91 -45.50
C GLN A 116 -9.30 24.19 -44.73
N THR A 117 -9.02 24.21 -43.42
CA THR A 117 -9.07 25.46 -42.65
C THR A 117 -7.85 26.31 -42.94
N PRO A 118 -8.02 27.64 -43.04
CA PRO A 118 -6.89 28.56 -43.26
C PRO A 118 -5.73 28.37 -42.31
N SER A 119 -6.01 28.15 -41.05
CA SER A 119 -4.99 27.92 -40.01
C SER A 119 -4.11 26.71 -40.33
N LYS A 120 -4.69 25.59 -40.77
CA LYS A 120 -3.94 24.39 -41.18
C LYS A 120 -3.13 24.63 -42.46
N HIS A 121 -3.73 25.31 -43.42
CA HIS A 121 -3.04 25.61 -44.65
C HIS A 121 -1.84 26.54 -44.42
N LEU A 122 -2.00 27.60 -43.62
CA LEU A 122 -0.91 28.51 -43.24
C LEU A 122 0.12 27.88 -42.28
N SER A 123 -0.15 26.75 -41.69
CA SER A 123 0.85 25.96 -40.93
C SER A 123 1.67 25.00 -41.80
N GLY A 124 1.57 25.12 -43.14
CA GLY A 124 2.31 24.32 -44.10
C GLY A 124 1.61 23.03 -44.55
N GLN A 125 0.42 22.73 -44.05
CA GLN A 125 -0.34 21.56 -44.51
C GLN A 125 -0.97 21.86 -45.90
N GLY A 126 -0.58 21.06 -46.88
CA GLY A 126 -1.11 21.18 -48.26
C GLY A 126 -2.31 20.26 -48.53
N CYS A 127 -2.49 19.91 -49.80
CA CYS A 127 -3.53 18.97 -50.21
C CYS A 127 -3.35 17.63 -49.49
N PRO A 128 -4.39 17.09 -48.82
CA PRO A 128 -4.30 15.83 -48.10
C PRO A 128 -3.82 14.63 -48.97
N LYS A 129 -4.25 14.61 -50.24
CA LYS A 129 -3.81 13.60 -51.21
C LYS A 129 -2.36 13.77 -51.66
N CYS A 130 -1.83 15.00 -51.73
CA CYS A 130 -0.43 15.24 -52.01
C CYS A 130 0.49 14.95 -50.82
N GLY A 131 0.01 15.07 -49.60
CA GLY A 131 0.77 14.80 -48.38
C GLY A 131 1.04 13.29 -48.17
N HIS A 132 0.30 12.43 -48.85
CA HIS A 132 0.54 11.01 -48.96
C HIS A 132 1.23 10.78 -50.32
N ASN A 133 2.53 10.73 -50.33
CA ASN A 133 3.45 10.58 -51.48
C ASN A 133 2.87 10.11 -52.81
N SER A 134 3.34 10.75 -53.85
CA SER A 134 3.10 10.53 -55.28
C SER A 134 3.08 9.08 -55.71
N PHE A 135 2.03 8.68 -56.47
CA PHE A 135 2.02 7.56 -57.43
C PHE A 135 2.65 6.24 -57.00
N MET A 136 2.24 5.71 -55.83
CA MET A 136 2.55 4.32 -55.51
C MET A 136 1.52 3.41 -56.18
N THR A 137 1.95 2.62 -57.13
CA THR A 137 1.17 1.49 -57.67
C THR A 137 1.53 0.20 -56.94
N THR A 138 0.79 -0.88 -57.17
CA THR A 138 1.15 -2.19 -56.61
C THR A 138 2.57 -2.62 -57.04
N GLU A 139 2.90 -2.36 -58.31
CA GLU A 139 4.22 -2.71 -58.86
C GLU A 139 5.34 -1.92 -58.20
N THR A 140 5.19 -0.61 -58.07
CA THR A 140 6.21 0.26 -57.44
C THR A 140 6.37 -0.06 -55.94
N LEU A 141 5.27 -0.40 -55.24
CA LEU A 141 5.32 -0.84 -53.85
C LEU A 141 6.11 -2.12 -53.73
N ILE A 142 5.86 -3.11 -54.61
CA ILE A 142 6.56 -4.40 -54.61
C ILE A 142 8.04 -4.23 -54.90
N GLU A 143 8.40 -3.37 -55.89
CA GLU A 143 9.81 -3.10 -56.19
C GLU A 143 10.56 -2.47 -55.02
N GLU A 144 9.99 -1.49 -54.39
CA GLU A 144 10.57 -0.85 -53.20
C GLU A 144 10.67 -1.83 -52.01
N ALA A 145 9.61 -2.62 -51.76
CA ALA A 145 9.58 -3.58 -50.70
C ALA A 145 10.66 -4.69 -50.90
N ARG A 146 10.86 -5.15 -52.15
CA ARG A 146 11.93 -6.12 -52.48
C ARG A 146 13.33 -5.54 -52.23
N LYS A 147 13.57 -4.27 -52.54
CA LYS A 147 14.86 -3.59 -52.26
C LYS A 147 15.11 -3.45 -50.77
N ILE A 148 14.08 -3.14 -50.00
CA ILE A 148 14.18 -2.88 -48.55
C ILE A 148 14.39 -4.18 -47.75
N HIS A 149 13.76 -5.24 -48.18
CA HIS A 149 13.75 -6.54 -47.50
C HIS A 149 14.56 -7.63 -48.20
N ASP A 150 15.46 -7.27 -49.11
CA ASP A 150 16.37 -8.15 -49.82
C ASP A 150 15.67 -9.37 -50.45
N GLY A 151 14.47 -9.16 -51.00
CA GLY A 151 13.66 -10.21 -51.60
C GLY A 151 13.14 -11.30 -50.66
N LYS A 152 13.19 -11.10 -49.36
CA LYS A 152 12.80 -12.08 -48.33
C LYS A 152 11.33 -12.50 -48.41
N TYR A 153 10.44 -11.61 -48.82
CA TYR A 153 9.00 -11.84 -48.82
C TYR A 153 8.42 -12.05 -50.21
N ASP A 154 7.36 -12.84 -50.26
CA ASP A 154 6.58 -13.00 -51.50
C ASP A 154 5.39 -12.02 -51.49
N TYR A 155 5.21 -11.30 -52.58
CA TYR A 155 4.19 -10.26 -52.76
C TYR A 155 3.13 -10.64 -53.82
N SER A 156 3.02 -11.93 -54.16
CA SER A 156 2.08 -12.44 -55.19
C SER A 156 0.58 -12.11 -54.91
N LYS A 157 0.24 -11.91 -53.62
CA LYS A 157 -1.11 -11.54 -53.18
C LYS A 157 -1.22 -10.08 -52.76
N THR A 158 -0.21 -9.25 -53.06
CA THR A 158 -0.20 -7.86 -52.66
C THR A 158 -1.00 -7.01 -53.63
N GLU A 159 -2.05 -6.35 -53.16
CA GLU A 159 -2.79 -5.32 -53.91
C GLU A 159 -2.71 -4.00 -53.14
N TYR A 160 -2.20 -2.96 -53.75
CA TYR A 160 -2.10 -1.64 -53.15
C TYR A 160 -3.29 -0.79 -53.52
N ILE A 161 -4.05 -0.36 -52.53
CA ILE A 161 -5.18 0.57 -52.71
C ILE A 161 -4.78 1.98 -52.25
N ASP A 162 -4.34 2.07 -51.00
CA ASP A 162 -3.86 3.32 -50.40
C ASP A 162 -2.93 3.02 -49.18
N TYR A 163 -2.35 4.08 -48.61
CA TYR A 163 -1.43 3.97 -47.46
C TYR A 163 -2.09 3.49 -46.15
N ASN A 164 -3.42 3.62 -46.05
CA ASN A 164 -4.20 3.28 -44.87
C ASN A 164 -4.86 1.91 -44.97
N THR A 165 -4.73 1.26 -46.13
CA THR A 165 -5.21 -0.10 -46.34
C THR A 165 -4.06 -1.07 -46.21
N LYS A 166 -4.27 -2.12 -45.42
CA LYS A 166 -3.25 -3.17 -45.22
C LYS A 166 -3.10 -3.99 -46.49
N VAL A 167 -1.86 -4.31 -46.84
CA VAL A 167 -1.53 -5.21 -47.95
C VAL A 167 -1.17 -6.60 -47.41
N CYS A 168 -1.49 -7.63 -48.17
CA CYS A 168 -1.11 -9.00 -47.88
C CYS A 168 0.32 -9.26 -48.31
N ILE A 169 1.16 -9.75 -47.40
CA ILE A 169 2.57 -10.10 -47.64
C ILE A 169 2.78 -11.53 -47.12
N ILE A 170 3.53 -12.35 -47.88
CA ILE A 170 3.75 -13.73 -47.49
C ILE A 170 5.19 -13.90 -46.97
N CYS A 171 5.28 -14.30 -45.71
CA CYS A 171 6.55 -14.67 -45.09
C CYS A 171 6.85 -16.15 -45.40
N PRO A 172 8.05 -16.51 -45.88
CA PRO A 172 8.37 -17.91 -46.18
C PRO A 172 8.32 -18.84 -44.97
N GLU A 173 8.55 -18.29 -43.78
CA GLU A 173 8.55 -19.09 -42.52
C GLU A 173 7.18 -19.11 -41.81
N HIS A 174 6.34 -18.04 -41.94
CA HIS A 174 5.14 -17.85 -41.13
C HIS A 174 3.86 -17.66 -41.93
N GLY A 175 3.92 -17.74 -43.27
CA GLY A 175 2.75 -17.56 -44.15
C GLY A 175 2.29 -16.10 -44.26
N GLU A 176 1.02 -15.90 -44.61
CA GLU A 176 0.43 -14.60 -44.86
C GLU A 176 0.37 -13.73 -43.62
N PHE A 177 0.70 -12.43 -43.79
CA PHE A 177 0.47 -11.41 -42.78
C PHE A 177 0.03 -10.10 -43.45
N TRP A 178 -0.74 -9.30 -42.71
CA TRP A 178 -1.30 -8.03 -43.19
C TRP A 178 -0.65 -6.86 -42.50
N GLN A 179 -0.06 -5.95 -43.30
CA GLN A 179 0.65 -4.80 -42.79
C GLN A 179 0.36 -3.55 -43.61
N TYR A 180 0.40 -2.38 -42.97
CA TYR A 180 0.29 -1.11 -43.71
C TYR A 180 1.54 -0.87 -44.54
N PRO A 181 1.42 -0.37 -45.80
CA PRO A 181 2.55 -0.05 -46.65
C PRO A 181 3.61 0.83 -45.99
N TYR A 182 3.18 1.83 -45.22
CA TYR A 182 4.07 2.69 -44.45
C TYR A 182 4.94 1.94 -43.44
N GLN A 183 4.37 0.98 -42.73
CA GLN A 183 5.11 0.19 -41.75
C GLN A 183 6.12 -0.73 -42.42
N HIS A 184 5.77 -1.29 -43.57
CA HIS A 184 6.63 -2.22 -44.30
C HIS A 184 7.78 -1.50 -45.01
N ILE A 185 7.49 -0.41 -45.72
CA ILE A 185 8.50 0.30 -46.54
C ILE A 185 9.26 1.34 -45.72
N VAL A 186 8.56 2.27 -45.05
CA VAL A 186 9.22 3.41 -44.38
C VAL A 186 9.84 3.01 -43.06
N ARG A 187 9.12 2.24 -42.25
CA ARG A 187 9.63 1.73 -40.97
C ARG A 187 10.44 0.44 -41.10
N LYS A 188 10.50 -0.13 -42.30
CA LYS A 188 11.24 -1.38 -42.61
C LYS A 188 10.82 -2.56 -41.71
N ASN A 189 9.58 -2.54 -41.22
CA ASN A 189 9.07 -3.62 -40.40
C ASN A 189 8.78 -4.85 -41.26
N GLY A 190 9.35 -6.00 -40.86
CA GLY A 190 9.11 -7.28 -41.53
C GLY A 190 7.92 -8.04 -40.91
N CYS A 191 7.92 -9.35 -41.07
CA CYS A 191 6.93 -10.25 -40.50
C CYS A 191 6.89 -10.10 -38.96
N PRO A 192 5.73 -9.81 -38.33
CA PRO A 192 5.64 -9.63 -36.89
C PRO A 192 6.10 -10.86 -36.08
N LYS A 193 5.84 -12.07 -36.59
CA LYS A 193 6.29 -13.30 -35.93
C LYS A 193 7.82 -13.45 -35.97
N CYS A 194 8.48 -13.15 -37.11
CA CYS A 194 9.94 -13.10 -37.19
C CYS A 194 10.54 -12.05 -36.24
N GLY A 195 9.93 -10.85 -36.16
CA GLY A 195 10.35 -9.78 -35.26
C GLY A 195 10.27 -10.17 -33.78
N ASN A 196 9.17 -10.82 -33.39
CA ASN A 196 9.01 -11.30 -32.01
C ASN A 196 10.04 -12.38 -31.66
N ILE A 197 10.32 -13.32 -32.57
CA ILE A 197 11.33 -14.37 -32.35
C ILE A 197 12.72 -13.75 -32.23
N ALA A 198 13.08 -12.82 -33.11
CA ALA A 198 14.38 -12.14 -33.09
C ALA A 198 14.57 -11.28 -31.83
N THR A 199 13.51 -10.65 -31.36
CA THR A 199 13.53 -9.86 -30.12
C THR A 199 13.63 -10.78 -28.89
N ALA A 200 12.89 -11.87 -28.87
CA ALA A 200 12.94 -12.86 -27.80
C ALA A 200 14.32 -13.51 -27.68
N SER A 201 14.98 -13.85 -28.81
CA SER A 201 16.31 -14.44 -28.81
C SER A 201 17.42 -13.47 -28.36
N LYS A 202 17.32 -12.18 -28.68
CA LYS A 202 18.28 -11.14 -28.23
C LYS A 202 18.15 -10.80 -26.76
N LEU A 203 16.97 -10.98 -26.16
CA LEU A 203 16.66 -10.66 -24.76
C LEU A 203 16.70 -11.88 -23.84
N SER A 204 16.80 -13.09 -24.37
CA SER A 204 16.86 -14.31 -23.55
C SER A 204 18.24 -14.48 -22.94
N LYS A 205 18.29 -14.42 -21.58
CA LYS A 205 19.47 -14.79 -20.79
C LYS A 205 19.78 -16.28 -21.01
N THR A 206 21.05 -16.64 -20.89
CA THR A 206 21.41 -18.05 -20.81
C THR A 206 20.94 -18.66 -19.49
N ARG A 207 20.87 -19.98 -19.39
CA ARG A 207 20.54 -20.68 -18.14
C ARG A 207 21.54 -20.32 -17.04
N GLU A 208 22.81 -20.24 -17.39
CA GLU A 208 23.93 -19.92 -16.49
C GLU A 208 23.81 -18.50 -15.95
N ASP A 209 23.49 -17.51 -16.78
CA ASP A 209 23.29 -16.12 -16.39
C ASP A 209 22.04 -15.99 -15.49
N PHE A 210 20.97 -16.70 -15.83
CA PHE A 210 19.76 -16.74 -15.00
C PHE A 210 20.06 -17.30 -13.61
N ILE A 211 20.77 -18.43 -13.51
CA ILE A 211 21.13 -19.05 -12.22
C ILE A 211 22.03 -18.12 -11.41
N LYS A 212 23.01 -17.47 -12.04
CA LYS A 212 23.91 -16.51 -11.39
C LYS A 212 23.13 -15.33 -10.78
N ASP A 213 22.16 -14.80 -11.53
CA ASP A 213 21.31 -13.70 -11.03
C ASP A 213 20.34 -14.18 -9.96
N ALA A 214 19.78 -15.38 -10.07
CA ALA A 214 18.93 -15.96 -9.05
C ALA A 214 19.68 -16.21 -7.72
N ILE A 215 20.94 -16.64 -7.79
CA ILE A 215 21.81 -16.79 -6.61
C ILE A 215 22.12 -15.43 -5.98
N LYS A 216 22.35 -14.37 -6.78
CA LYS A 216 22.53 -13.01 -6.23
C LYS A 216 21.33 -12.54 -5.43
N VAL A 217 20.10 -12.87 -5.88
CA VAL A 217 18.86 -12.44 -5.23
C VAL A 217 18.54 -13.28 -4.00
N HIS A 218 18.76 -14.58 -4.04
CA HIS A 218 18.28 -15.53 -3.02
C HIS A 218 19.36 -16.19 -2.19
N GLY A 219 20.64 -15.95 -2.50
CA GLY A 219 21.74 -16.67 -1.89
C GLY A 219 21.66 -18.18 -2.21
N ASP A 220 21.93 -19.01 -1.23
CA ASP A 220 21.97 -20.46 -1.34
C ASP A 220 20.64 -21.17 -0.99
N LYS A 221 19.54 -20.41 -0.84
CA LYS A 221 18.21 -20.93 -0.46
C LYS A 221 17.65 -21.97 -1.43
N TYR A 222 18.05 -21.89 -2.70
CA TYR A 222 17.54 -22.74 -3.78
C TYR A 222 18.65 -23.49 -4.50
N THR A 223 18.32 -24.68 -5.05
CA THR A 223 19.20 -25.41 -5.95
C THR A 223 18.55 -25.54 -7.32
N PHE A 224 19.37 -25.41 -8.38
CA PHE A 224 18.93 -25.32 -9.77
C PHE A 224 19.41 -26.53 -10.61
N LYS A 225 19.76 -27.66 -9.95
CA LYS A 225 20.36 -28.83 -10.63
C LYS A 225 19.47 -29.32 -11.79
N ASP A 226 18.17 -29.44 -11.53
CA ASP A 226 17.19 -29.98 -12.47
C ASP A 226 16.36 -28.88 -13.15
N THR A 227 16.78 -27.62 -13.07
CA THR A 227 16.07 -26.49 -13.66
C THR A 227 16.31 -26.39 -15.16
N ILE A 228 15.26 -26.51 -15.95
CA ILE A 228 15.28 -26.27 -17.40
C ILE A 228 14.80 -24.84 -17.64
N TYR A 229 15.71 -23.96 -18.02
CA TYR A 229 15.42 -22.57 -18.34
C TYR A 229 15.27 -22.37 -19.85
N LYS A 230 14.13 -21.85 -20.31
CA LYS A 230 13.88 -21.50 -21.72
C LYS A 230 13.81 -19.99 -21.93
N ASN A 231 13.06 -19.28 -21.11
CA ASN A 231 12.87 -17.83 -21.16
C ASN A 231 12.29 -17.31 -19.84
N SER A 232 12.12 -15.99 -19.71
CA SER A 232 11.62 -15.35 -18.48
C SER A 232 10.14 -15.63 -18.17
N THR A 233 9.37 -16.14 -19.13
CA THR A 233 7.90 -16.33 -19.03
C THR A 233 7.46 -17.79 -19.00
N THR A 234 8.37 -18.73 -19.20
CA THR A 234 8.10 -20.18 -19.07
C THR A 234 8.39 -20.63 -17.66
N ARG A 235 7.41 -21.28 -16.99
CA ARG A 235 7.62 -21.80 -15.63
C ARG A 235 8.78 -22.78 -15.57
N ILE A 236 9.56 -22.67 -14.54
CA ILE A 236 10.72 -23.54 -14.23
C ILE A 236 10.49 -24.25 -12.90
N LYS A 237 11.08 -25.43 -12.77
CA LYS A 237 11.14 -26.16 -11.51
C LYS A 237 12.41 -25.77 -10.77
N VAL A 238 12.26 -25.36 -9.52
CA VAL A 238 13.34 -24.95 -8.61
C VAL A 238 13.19 -25.75 -7.33
N ASN A 239 14.29 -26.22 -6.78
CA ASN A 239 14.26 -26.97 -5.52
C ASN A 239 14.59 -26.05 -4.34
N CYS A 240 13.64 -25.86 -3.44
CA CYS A 240 13.84 -25.20 -2.16
C CYS A 240 14.48 -26.17 -1.18
N ARG A 241 15.58 -25.80 -0.53
CA ARG A 241 16.28 -26.66 0.45
C ARG A 241 15.42 -27.04 1.65
N LYS A 242 14.41 -26.20 1.99
CA LYS A 242 13.48 -26.45 3.12
C LYS A 242 12.20 -27.21 2.72
N HIS A 243 11.67 -26.96 1.51
CA HIS A 243 10.31 -27.40 1.16
C HIS A 243 10.24 -28.25 -0.13
N GLY A 244 11.39 -28.61 -0.73
CA GLY A 244 11.44 -29.42 -1.94
C GLY A 244 11.10 -28.63 -3.23
N MET A 245 10.68 -29.35 -4.26
CA MET A 245 10.44 -28.81 -5.60
C MET A 245 9.19 -27.91 -5.65
N PHE A 246 9.31 -26.77 -6.34
CA PHE A 246 8.18 -25.87 -6.65
C PHE A 246 8.35 -25.27 -8.05
N GLU A 247 7.25 -24.79 -8.63
CA GLU A 247 7.23 -24.17 -9.95
C GLU A 247 7.07 -22.65 -9.83
N ILE A 248 7.91 -21.91 -10.56
CA ILE A 248 7.89 -20.44 -10.55
C ILE A 248 8.24 -19.89 -11.94
N LEU A 249 7.78 -18.68 -12.26
CA LEU A 249 8.26 -17.93 -13.41
C LEU A 249 9.67 -17.37 -13.11
N PRO A 250 10.64 -17.49 -14.03
CA PRO A 250 11.97 -16.92 -13.86
C PRO A 250 11.95 -15.41 -13.53
N SER A 251 11.07 -14.66 -14.18
CA SER A 251 10.88 -13.23 -13.90
C SER A 251 10.53 -12.96 -12.42
N ASN A 252 9.64 -13.77 -11.86
CA ASN A 252 9.24 -13.64 -10.45
C ASN A 252 10.41 -13.99 -9.51
N LEU A 253 11.15 -15.06 -9.83
CA LEU A 253 12.29 -15.46 -9.02
C LEU A 253 13.34 -14.34 -8.98
N LEU A 254 13.68 -13.72 -10.12
CA LEU A 254 14.63 -12.60 -10.19
C LEU A 254 14.11 -11.31 -9.51
N GLN A 255 12.81 -11.15 -9.34
CA GLN A 255 12.21 -10.06 -8.57
C GLN A 255 12.17 -10.32 -7.07
N GLY A 256 12.74 -11.42 -6.59
CA GLY A 256 12.78 -11.79 -5.17
C GLY A 256 11.62 -12.67 -4.71
N TYR A 257 10.69 -13.03 -5.60
CA TYR A 257 9.67 -14.03 -5.27
C TYR A 257 10.30 -15.42 -5.27
N GLY A 258 10.03 -16.21 -4.25
CA GLY A 258 10.62 -17.54 -4.08
C GLY A 258 9.61 -18.65 -3.87
N CYS A 259 10.03 -19.68 -3.12
CA CYS A 259 9.19 -20.81 -2.77
C CYS A 259 7.87 -20.36 -2.13
N PRO A 260 6.69 -20.80 -2.63
CA PRO A 260 5.39 -20.43 -2.07
C PRO A 260 5.25 -20.77 -0.59
N LYS A 261 5.83 -21.88 -0.13
CA LYS A 261 5.85 -22.27 1.27
C LYS A 261 6.81 -21.41 2.12
N CYS A 262 7.91 -20.91 1.54
CA CYS A 262 8.75 -19.90 2.17
C CYS A 262 8.14 -18.48 2.09
N ARG A 263 7.27 -18.26 1.11
CA ARG A 263 6.57 -17.01 0.84
C ARG A 263 5.20 -16.99 1.55
N CYS A 264 5.05 -17.64 2.68
CA CYS A 264 3.97 -17.26 3.56
C CYS A 264 4.04 -15.75 3.67
N THR A 265 2.94 -15.08 3.31
CA THR A 265 2.83 -13.62 3.22
C THR A 265 2.93 -13.00 4.62
N TYR A 266 4.14 -13.03 5.17
CA TYR A 266 4.45 -12.26 6.36
C TYR A 266 4.70 -10.81 5.93
N SER A 267 4.25 -9.86 6.69
CA SER A 267 4.82 -8.52 6.64
C SER A 267 6.32 -8.61 6.91
N LYS A 268 7.07 -7.55 6.63
CA LYS A 268 8.52 -7.53 6.91
C LYS A 268 8.80 -7.88 8.38
N GLU A 269 7.99 -7.32 9.26
CA GLU A 269 8.11 -7.47 10.71
C GLU A 269 7.71 -8.86 11.18
N GLU A 270 6.65 -9.45 10.64
CA GLU A 270 6.28 -10.86 10.87
C GLU A 270 7.43 -11.80 10.49
N ASN A 271 8.06 -11.55 9.33
CA ASN A 271 9.24 -12.32 8.91
C ASN A 271 10.42 -12.17 9.89
N GLU A 272 10.64 -10.98 10.44
CA GLU A 272 11.68 -10.76 11.44
C GLU A 272 11.41 -11.56 12.72
N VAL A 273 10.16 -11.62 13.18
CA VAL A 273 9.77 -12.45 14.34
C VAL A 273 9.94 -13.94 14.03
N ALA A 274 9.45 -14.39 12.87
CA ALA A 274 9.58 -15.80 12.46
C ALA A 274 11.04 -16.22 12.30
N ASN A 275 11.88 -15.39 11.71
CA ASN A 275 13.31 -15.62 11.58
C ASN A 275 13.99 -15.71 12.95
N PHE A 276 13.65 -14.81 13.87
CA PHE A 276 14.18 -14.85 15.22
C PHE A 276 13.81 -16.15 15.96
N ILE A 277 12.56 -16.63 15.81
CA ILE A 277 12.16 -17.93 16.38
C ILE A 277 12.95 -19.08 15.74
N GLY A 278 13.19 -19.02 14.42
CA GLY A 278 14.06 -19.98 13.71
C GLY A 278 15.51 -19.98 14.20
N GLU A 279 16.06 -18.81 14.56
CA GLU A 279 17.40 -18.69 15.17
C GLU A 279 17.49 -19.41 16.52
N LEU A 280 16.38 -19.60 17.22
CA LEU A 280 16.30 -20.35 18.47
C LEU A 280 16.20 -21.86 18.26
N ASN A 281 16.34 -22.35 17.01
CA ASN A 281 16.13 -23.75 16.63
C ASN A 281 14.72 -24.24 17.02
N VAL A 282 13.70 -23.46 16.71
CA VAL A 282 12.29 -23.79 16.91
C VAL A 282 11.59 -23.76 15.57
N GLU A 283 10.97 -24.88 15.18
CA GLU A 283 10.18 -24.94 13.95
C GLU A 283 8.85 -24.24 14.15
N SER A 284 8.47 -23.46 13.16
CA SER A 284 7.20 -22.73 13.14
C SER A 284 6.60 -22.74 11.75
N GLU A 285 5.29 -22.67 11.68
CA GLU A 285 4.54 -22.62 10.43
C GLU A 285 3.39 -21.62 10.52
N LYS A 286 2.92 -21.15 9.37
CA LYS A 286 1.67 -20.39 9.26
C LYS A 286 0.53 -21.38 9.04
N ILE A 287 -0.49 -21.35 9.88
CA ILE A 287 -1.64 -22.24 9.76
C ILE A 287 -2.94 -21.47 9.59
N LYS A 288 -3.92 -22.15 9.02
CA LYS A 288 -5.30 -21.67 8.95
C LYS A 288 -6.17 -22.49 9.89
N LEU A 289 -6.87 -21.79 10.78
CA LEU A 289 -7.80 -22.41 11.73
C LEU A 289 -9.11 -22.82 11.02
N GLU A 290 -9.88 -23.71 11.62
CA GLU A 290 -11.16 -24.19 11.07
C GLU A 290 -12.17 -23.07 10.84
N ASN A 291 -12.16 -22.03 11.66
CA ASN A 291 -13.01 -20.84 11.48
C ASN A 291 -12.53 -19.90 10.37
N GLY A 292 -11.50 -20.28 9.61
CA GLY A 292 -10.93 -19.52 8.51
C GLY A 292 -9.92 -18.44 8.89
N GLN A 293 -9.67 -18.19 10.18
CA GLN A 293 -8.62 -17.28 10.64
C GLN A 293 -7.24 -17.90 10.45
N GLU A 294 -6.23 -17.08 10.23
CA GLU A 294 -4.84 -17.53 10.10
C GLU A 294 -4.07 -17.20 11.37
N LEU A 295 -3.12 -18.06 11.75
CA LEU A 295 -2.10 -17.77 12.75
C LEU A 295 -0.79 -17.51 12.03
N ASP A 296 -0.16 -16.36 12.32
CA ASP A 296 1.03 -15.94 11.60
C ASP A 296 2.20 -16.88 11.85
N ILE A 297 2.45 -17.22 13.11
CA ILE A 297 3.57 -18.08 13.51
C ILE A 297 3.04 -19.08 14.54
N TYR A 298 2.87 -20.32 14.14
CA TYR A 298 2.44 -21.42 15.03
C TYR A 298 3.58 -22.39 15.28
N ILE A 299 3.75 -22.81 16.53
CA ILE A 299 4.75 -23.76 17.01
C ILE A 299 4.01 -25.00 17.50
N PRO A 300 3.90 -26.07 16.68
CA PRO A 300 3.08 -27.25 16.98
C PRO A 300 3.49 -27.95 18.26
N ASP A 301 4.79 -28.18 18.47
CA ASP A 301 5.33 -28.91 19.63
C ASP A 301 5.00 -28.28 20.99
N LYS A 302 4.78 -26.96 20.98
CA LYS A 302 4.48 -26.19 22.19
C LYS A 302 3.04 -25.72 22.27
N LYS A 303 2.28 -25.86 21.20
CA LYS A 303 0.94 -25.31 21.04
C LYS A 303 0.89 -23.79 21.36
N ILE A 304 1.94 -23.07 20.95
CA ILE A 304 2.04 -21.62 21.09
C ILE A 304 1.99 -20.99 19.71
N ALA A 305 1.25 -19.91 19.58
CA ALA A 305 1.23 -19.10 18.38
C ALA A 305 1.58 -17.65 18.70
N PHE A 306 2.22 -16.98 17.76
CA PHE A 306 2.48 -15.54 17.80
C PHE A 306 1.76 -14.87 16.64
N GLU A 307 1.06 -13.80 16.94
CA GLU A 307 0.39 -12.92 15.99
C GLU A 307 1.09 -11.59 16.00
N PHE A 308 1.38 -11.06 14.82
CA PHE A 308 1.94 -9.73 14.66
C PHE A 308 0.85 -8.72 14.31
N ASP A 309 0.47 -7.89 15.27
CA ASP A 309 -0.63 -6.95 15.13
C ASP A 309 -0.12 -5.60 14.63
N GLY A 310 -0.12 -5.38 13.31
CA GLY A 310 0.16 -4.10 12.67
C GLY A 310 -0.87 -3.04 13.08
N LEU A 311 -0.43 -1.90 13.61
CA LEU A 311 -1.31 -0.91 14.23
C LEU A 311 -2.41 -0.39 13.29
N TYR A 312 -2.08 -0.15 12.03
CA TYR A 312 -3.05 0.30 11.04
C TYR A 312 -4.13 -0.73 10.72
N TRP A 313 -3.74 -2.01 10.57
CA TRP A 313 -4.66 -3.07 10.14
C TRP A 313 -5.53 -3.61 11.28
N HIS A 314 -5.11 -3.38 12.53
CA HIS A 314 -5.78 -3.87 13.74
C HIS A 314 -6.51 -2.78 14.54
N CYS A 315 -6.54 -1.52 14.04
CA CYS A 315 -7.27 -0.44 14.69
C CYS A 315 -8.80 -0.55 14.50
N GLU A 316 -9.55 0.23 15.29
CA GLU A 316 -11.04 0.25 15.29
C GLU A 316 -11.68 0.59 13.93
N LEU A 317 -10.94 1.20 13.00
CA LEU A 317 -11.41 1.46 11.64
C LEU A 317 -11.44 0.19 10.77
N LYS A 318 -10.78 -0.88 11.19
CA LYS A 318 -10.62 -2.14 10.44
C LYS A 318 -11.13 -3.36 11.19
N LYS A 319 -11.06 -3.35 12.53
CA LYS A 319 -11.39 -4.48 13.41
C LYS A 319 -12.32 -4.05 14.53
N ASP A 320 -13.23 -4.93 14.93
CA ASP A 320 -14.11 -4.68 16.08
C ASP A 320 -13.34 -4.73 17.40
N LYS A 321 -13.90 -4.11 18.43
CA LYS A 321 -13.35 -4.04 19.81
C LYS A 321 -12.89 -5.39 20.37
N TYR A 322 -13.53 -6.48 20.00
CA TYR A 322 -13.29 -7.81 20.54
C TYR A 322 -12.46 -8.71 19.62
N TYR A 323 -11.93 -8.16 18.53
CA TYR A 323 -11.21 -8.97 17.52
C TYR A 323 -10.09 -9.80 18.14
N HIS A 324 -9.15 -9.18 18.84
CA HIS A 324 -8.02 -9.88 19.46
C HIS A 324 -8.48 -10.87 20.54
N SER A 325 -9.38 -10.44 21.42
CA SER A 325 -9.90 -11.30 22.48
C SER A 325 -10.69 -12.50 21.98
N LYS A 326 -11.50 -12.36 20.92
CA LYS A 326 -12.21 -13.46 20.27
C LYS A 326 -11.24 -14.47 19.66
N LYS A 327 -10.20 -14.00 18.97
CA LYS A 327 -9.16 -14.86 18.38
C LYS A 327 -8.38 -15.60 19.46
N THR A 328 -7.98 -14.90 20.51
CA THR A 328 -7.31 -15.51 21.69
C THR A 328 -8.18 -16.56 22.34
N TYR A 329 -9.47 -16.28 22.55
CA TYR A 329 -10.40 -17.23 23.15
C TYR A 329 -10.58 -18.48 22.28
N TYR A 330 -10.80 -18.30 20.98
CA TYR A 330 -10.92 -19.42 20.04
C TYR A 330 -9.67 -20.31 20.01
N CYS A 331 -8.48 -19.71 20.00
CA CYS A 331 -7.23 -20.47 20.07
C CYS A 331 -7.11 -21.25 21.40
N LYS A 332 -7.51 -20.62 22.51
CA LYS A 332 -7.51 -21.29 23.84
C LYS A 332 -8.42 -22.52 23.86
N GLU A 333 -9.61 -22.46 23.24
CA GLU A 333 -10.51 -23.63 23.10
C GLU A 333 -9.89 -24.76 22.29
N GLN A 334 -9.00 -24.44 21.35
CA GLN A 334 -8.22 -25.41 20.57
C GLN A 334 -6.92 -25.85 21.29
N GLY A 335 -6.72 -25.44 22.54
CA GLY A 335 -5.52 -25.74 23.32
C GLY A 335 -4.27 -25.00 22.83
N ILE A 336 -4.42 -23.92 22.05
CA ILE A 336 -3.34 -23.10 21.53
C ILE A 336 -3.22 -21.83 22.37
N ARG A 337 -2.03 -21.54 22.88
CA ARG A 337 -1.71 -20.27 23.54
C ARG A 337 -1.34 -19.23 22.48
N LEU A 338 -2.20 -18.23 22.25
CA LEU A 338 -1.96 -17.15 21.30
C LEU A 338 -1.35 -15.94 22.00
N ILE A 339 -0.23 -15.46 21.49
CA ILE A 339 0.51 -14.28 21.95
C ILE A 339 0.39 -13.19 20.90
N HIS A 340 -0.04 -11.99 21.31
CA HIS A 340 -0.16 -10.84 20.44
C HIS A 340 1.02 -9.88 20.61
N ILE A 341 1.76 -9.65 19.53
CA ILE A 341 2.89 -8.72 19.46
C ILE A 341 2.45 -7.50 18.64
N PHE A 342 2.28 -6.38 19.29
CA PHE A 342 1.95 -5.14 18.55
C PHE A 342 3.18 -4.56 17.85
N GLU A 343 2.98 -3.95 16.69
CA GLU A 343 4.01 -3.37 15.83
C GLU A 343 4.97 -2.43 16.61
N ASP A 344 4.44 -1.55 17.45
CA ASP A 344 5.26 -0.60 18.24
C ASP A 344 6.14 -1.29 19.29
N GLU A 345 5.70 -2.41 19.84
CA GLU A 345 6.50 -3.21 20.76
C GLU A 345 7.72 -3.80 20.02
N TRP A 346 7.53 -4.31 18.81
CA TRP A 346 8.63 -4.82 17.99
C TRP A 346 9.58 -3.73 17.53
N LEU A 347 9.06 -2.56 17.17
CA LEU A 347 9.87 -1.45 16.68
C LEU A 347 10.70 -0.79 17.77
N TYR A 348 10.13 -0.59 18.96
CA TYR A 348 10.75 0.24 20.01
C TYR A 348 11.21 -0.54 21.25
N LYS A 349 10.73 -1.78 21.46
CA LYS A 349 11.05 -2.64 22.59
C LYS A 349 11.49 -4.05 22.15
N ARG A 350 12.14 -4.12 21.00
CA ARG A 350 12.51 -5.39 20.33
C ARG A 350 13.22 -6.38 21.24
N ASP A 351 14.18 -5.93 22.02
CA ASP A 351 14.95 -6.82 22.92
C ASP A 351 14.10 -7.39 24.05
N ILE A 352 13.14 -6.60 24.54
CA ILE A 352 12.18 -7.06 25.54
C ILE A 352 11.24 -8.11 24.93
N VAL A 353 10.71 -7.87 23.74
CA VAL A 353 9.87 -8.84 23.01
C VAL A 353 10.65 -10.13 22.75
N LYS A 354 11.88 -10.03 22.26
CA LYS A 354 12.76 -11.20 22.04
C LYS A 354 13.02 -11.98 23.32
N SER A 355 13.23 -11.29 24.45
CA SER A 355 13.40 -11.92 25.75
C SER A 355 12.14 -12.66 26.20
N ASN A 356 10.95 -12.06 26.02
CA ASN A 356 9.68 -12.70 26.35
C ASN A 356 9.42 -13.94 25.47
N ILE A 357 9.74 -13.87 24.17
CA ILE A 357 9.66 -15.04 23.27
C ILE A 357 10.59 -16.16 23.75
N ARG A 358 11.84 -15.84 24.11
CA ARG A 358 12.78 -16.84 24.68
C ARG A 358 12.24 -17.48 25.94
N TYR A 359 11.66 -16.68 26.83
CA TYR A 359 11.06 -17.17 28.07
C TYR A 359 9.91 -18.15 27.78
N LEU A 360 8.97 -17.79 26.93
CA LEU A 360 7.83 -18.63 26.53
C LEU A 360 8.26 -19.93 25.84
N LEU A 361 9.35 -19.89 25.10
CA LEU A 361 9.90 -21.05 24.39
C LEU A 361 10.89 -21.86 25.23
N HIS A 362 11.13 -21.49 26.50
CA HIS A 362 12.13 -22.07 27.37
C HIS A 362 13.56 -22.02 26.79
N LYS A 363 13.89 -20.94 26.09
CA LYS A 363 15.18 -20.69 25.43
C LYS A 363 15.95 -19.52 26.06
N ASN A 364 15.67 -19.18 27.33
CA ASN A 364 16.43 -18.16 28.04
C ASN A 364 17.91 -18.54 28.18
N ILE A 365 18.77 -17.56 28.06
CA ILE A 365 20.22 -17.73 28.06
C ILE A 365 20.72 -18.00 29.47
N ASN A 366 20.19 -17.28 30.47
CA ASN A 366 20.64 -17.33 31.84
C ASN A 366 19.56 -17.93 32.77
N ARG A 367 20.00 -18.65 33.79
CA ARG A 367 19.14 -19.14 34.85
C ARG A 367 19.77 -18.85 36.21
N ILE A 368 19.07 -18.08 37.03
CA ILE A 368 19.47 -17.74 38.40
C ILE A 368 18.46 -18.32 39.38
N TYR A 369 18.95 -18.86 40.48
CA TYR A 369 18.07 -19.37 41.54
C TYR A 369 17.80 -18.26 42.55
N GLY A 370 16.56 -17.94 42.83
CA GLY A 370 16.13 -16.91 43.76
C GLY A 370 16.74 -17.06 45.15
N ARG A 371 17.02 -18.32 45.57
CA ARG A 371 17.71 -18.61 46.87
C ARG A 371 19.12 -18.01 46.95
N LYS A 372 19.79 -17.79 45.82
CA LYS A 372 21.12 -17.17 45.75
C LYS A 372 21.08 -15.62 45.71
N CYS A 373 19.90 -15.03 45.52
CA CYS A 373 19.73 -13.58 45.44
C CYS A 373 19.48 -12.99 46.82
N ILE A 374 19.90 -11.76 47.03
CA ILE A 374 19.58 -10.95 48.21
C ILE A 374 18.38 -10.07 47.89
N ILE A 375 17.45 -9.90 48.85
CA ILE A 375 16.31 -8.99 48.70
C ILE A 375 16.76 -7.61 49.14
N LYS A 376 16.40 -6.60 48.35
CA LYS A 376 16.63 -5.17 48.64
C LYS A 376 15.35 -4.36 48.34
N VAL A 377 15.00 -3.45 49.22
CA VAL A 377 14.01 -2.41 48.95
C VAL A 377 14.65 -1.39 48.01
N LEU A 378 14.00 -1.11 46.91
CA LEU A 378 14.52 -0.24 45.88
C LEU A 378 13.87 1.16 45.93
N ASN A 379 14.63 2.17 45.59
CA ASN A 379 14.10 3.51 45.34
C ASN A 379 13.36 3.56 43.97
N LYS A 380 12.67 4.68 43.71
CA LYS A 380 11.89 4.84 42.49
C LYS A 380 12.77 4.94 41.23
N ASP A 381 13.94 5.54 41.33
CA ASP A 381 14.80 5.79 40.18
C ASP A 381 15.47 4.50 39.69
N ASP A 382 16.02 3.69 40.61
CA ASP A 382 16.58 2.37 40.29
C ASP A 382 15.49 1.45 39.69
N THR A 383 14.30 1.48 40.29
CA THR A 383 13.15 0.70 39.80
C THR A 383 12.75 1.13 38.41
N LYS A 384 12.65 2.44 38.16
CA LYS A 384 12.31 2.97 36.84
C LYS A 384 13.36 2.60 35.80
N CYS A 385 14.63 2.82 36.11
CA CYS A 385 15.73 2.47 35.20
C CYS A 385 15.72 0.98 34.81
N PHE A 386 15.43 0.10 35.75
CA PHE A 386 15.32 -1.33 35.47
C PHE A 386 14.10 -1.66 34.62
N LEU A 387 12.92 -1.10 34.94
CA LEU A 387 11.68 -1.37 34.21
C LEU A 387 11.72 -0.83 32.78
N ASP A 388 12.29 0.34 32.57
CA ASP A 388 12.43 0.93 31.22
C ASP A 388 13.25 0.03 30.29
N LYS A 389 14.19 -0.73 30.81
CA LYS A 389 15.05 -1.67 30.05
C LYS A 389 14.47 -3.08 29.92
N ASN A 390 13.63 -3.51 30.84
CA ASN A 390 13.26 -4.92 30.95
C ASN A 390 11.74 -5.20 30.84
N SER A 391 10.87 -4.17 30.97
CA SER A 391 9.43 -4.34 30.97
C SER A 391 8.77 -3.86 29.69
N ILE A 392 7.89 -4.69 29.14
CA ILE A 392 7.05 -4.29 28.00
C ILE A 392 5.97 -3.27 28.43
N LYS A 393 5.48 -3.40 29.67
CA LYS A 393 4.43 -2.56 30.24
C LYS A 393 5.03 -1.27 30.80
N GLU A 394 4.52 -0.15 30.31
CA GLU A 394 4.84 1.17 30.88
C GLU A 394 3.96 1.44 32.09
N ILE A 395 4.56 1.60 33.24
CA ILE A 395 3.83 1.89 34.48
C ILE A 395 4.46 3.09 35.21
N SER A 396 3.62 3.80 35.93
CA SER A 396 4.10 4.75 36.94
C SER A 396 4.63 3.96 38.13
N VAL A 397 5.90 4.14 38.45
CA VAL A 397 6.58 3.41 39.54
C VAL A 397 5.89 3.68 40.87
N PRO A 398 5.36 2.66 41.57
CA PRO A 398 4.72 2.84 42.87
C PRO A 398 5.73 3.11 43.99
N SER A 399 5.23 3.26 45.22
CA SER A 399 6.09 3.59 46.38
C SER A 399 6.78 2.38 46.99
N ILE A 400 6.30 1.18 46.75
CA ILE A 400 6.81 -0.05 47.37
C ILE A 400 7.45 -0.92 46.29
N ASN A 401 8.76 -1.08 46.33
CA ASN A 401 9.51 -1.77 45.31
C ASN A 401 10.55 -2.71 45.95
N TYR A 402 10.47 -3.98 45.61
CA TYR A 402 11.45 -4.99 46.03
C TYR A 402 12.26 -5.45 44.82
N GLY A 403 13.57 -5.62 45.04
CA GLY A 403 14.47 -6.20 44.04
C GLY A 403 15.18 -7.43 44.55
N LEU A 404 15.44 -8.36 43.64
CA LEU A 404 16.43 -9.42 43.86
C LEU A 404 17.77 -8.94 43.28
N ILE A 405 18.80 -9.03 44.14
CA ILE A 405 20.17 -8.69 43.78
C ILE A 405 21.00 -9.97 43.67
N TYR A 406 21.71 -10.13 42.57
CA TYR A 406 22.66 -11.21 42.32
C TYR A 406 23.95 -10.62 41.74
N ASP A 407 25.10 -10.93 42.31
CA ASP A 407 26.41 -10.38 41.94
C ASP A 407 26.43 -8.83 41.85
N GLY A 408 25.72 -8.18 42.77
CA GLY A 408 25.64 -6.71 42.83
C GLY A 408 24.61 -6.06 41.90
N GLU A 409 24.03 -6.81 40.97
CA GLU A 409 23.09 -6.31 39.95
C GLU A 409 21.63 -6.65 40.29
N ILE A 410 20.70 -5.78 39.92
CA ILE A 410 19.26 -6.04 40.02
C ILE A 410 18.87 -7.06 38.94
N VAL A 411 18.37 -8.22 39.33
CA VAL A 411 17.98 -9.31 38.43
C VAL A 411 16.47 -9.53 38.36
N SER A 412 15.71 -9.03 39.32
CA SER A 412 14.24 -9.09 39.31
C SER A 412 13.66 -7.99 40.18
N ILE A 413 12.50 -7.48 39.81
CA ILE A 413 11.75 -6.47 40.56
C ILE A 413 10.31 -6.92 40.74
N MET A 414 9.74 -6.61 41.92
CA MET A 414 8.32 -6.72 42.21
C MET A 414 7.85 -5.45 42.89
N SER A 415 6.80 -4.82 42.39
CA SER A 415 6.33 -3.52 42.85
C SER A 415 4.87 -3.53 43.25
N PHE A 416 4.54 -2.84 44.36
CA PHE A 416 3.21 -2.81 44.93
C PHE A 416 2.70 -1.40 45.13
N LYS A 417 1.40 -1.25 44.99
CA LYS A 417 0.65 0.00 45.28
C LYS A 417 -0.36 -0.27 46.38
N ASN A 418 -0.38 0.56 47.40
CA ASN A 418 -1.44 0.52 48.40
C ASN A 418 -2.75 1.02 47.77
N ILE A 419 -3.83 0.26 47.88
CA ILE A 419 -5.17 0.64 47.41
C ILE A 419 -5.95 1.25 48.58
N ARG A 420 -6.11 0.52 49.69
CA ARG A 420 -6.78 0.90 50.92
C ARG A 420 -6.58 -0.16 51.99
N ASN A 421 -6.63 0.22 53.28
CA ASN A 421 -6.75 -0.68 54.44
C ASN A 421 -6.10 -2.07 54.27
N LYS A 422 -4.77 -2.12 54.15
CA LYS A 422 -3.98 -3.34 53.94
C LYS A 422 -4.32 -4.14 52.67
N ALA A 423 -5.03 -3.56 51.71
CA ALA A 423 -5.22 -4.11 50.39
C ALA A 423 -4.20 -3.47 49.42
N TYR A 424 -3.52 -4.29 48.65
CA TYR A 424 -2.44 -3.87 47.77
C TYR A 424 -2.67 -4.39 46.34
N GLU A 425 -2.15 -3.65 45.38
CA GLU A 425 -2.07 -4.07 43.97
C GLU A 425 -0.64 -4.46 43.66
N LEU A 426 -0.41 -5.70 43.23
CA LEU A 426 0.82 -6.09 42.57
C LEU A 426 0.82 -5.53 41.16
N MET A 427 1.56 -4.44 40.97
CA MET A 427 1.58 -3.66 39.73
C MET A 427 2.42 -4.30 38.63
N VAL A 428 3.56 -4.87 39.02
CA VAL A 428 4.51 -5.48 38.11
C VAL A 428 5.42 -6.49 38.83
N PHE A 429 5.69 -7.56 38.12
CA PHE A 429 6.83 -8.45 38.35
C PHE A 429 7.63 -8.55 37.07
N CYS A 430 8.93 -8.28 37.11
CA CYS A 430 9.78 -8.21 35.94
C CYS A 430 11.18 -8.76 36.24
N ASN A 431 11.67 -9.62 35.38
CA ASN A 431 13.02 -10.18 35.45
C ASN A 431 13.97 -9.46 34.47
N LEU A 432 15.25 -9.57 34.72
CA LEU A 432 16.30 -9.14 33.80
C LEU A 432 16.14 -9.86 32.45
N LEU A 433 16.38 -9.16 31.34
CA LEU A 433 16.28 -9.72 29.99
C LEU A 433 17.03 -11.04 29.86
N ASN A 434 16.46 -11.96 29.11
CA ASN A 434 17.02 -13.28 28.78
C ASN A 434 17.37 -14.16 30.01
N THR A 435 16.80 -13.82 31.16
CA THR A 435 17.12 -14.49 32.44
C THR A 435 15.86 -15.06 33.09
N THR A 436 15.92 -16.33 33.49
CA THR A 436 14.88 -16.97 34.30
C THR A 436 15.31 -16.97 35.76
N ILE A 437 14.49 -16.39 36.64
CA ILE A 437 14.75 -16.37 38.09
C ILE A 437 13.86 -17.40 38.77
N THR A 438 14.40 -18.60 38.99
CA THR A 438 13.64 -19.72 39.58
C THR A 438 13.35 -19.44 41.07
N GLY A 439 12.06 -19.40 41.44
CA GLY A 439 11.60 -19.11 42.80
C GLY A 439 11.69 -17.60 43.18
N GLY A 440 12.00 -16.72 42.22
CA GLY A 440 12.11 -15.26 42.45
C GLY A 440 10.79 -14.62 42.86
N PHE A 441 9.71 -14.95 42.16
CA PHE A 441 8.37 -14.45 42.46
C PHE A 441 7.95 -14.77 43.90
N ALA A 442 7.99 -16.05 44.28
CA ALA A 442 7.61 -16.48 45.61
C ALA A 442 8.47 -15.84 46.72
N LYS A 443 9.77 -15.65 46.44
CA LYS A 443 10.70 -15.04 47.42
C LYS A 443 10.35 -13.59 47.67
N LEU A 444 10.12 -12.78 46.60
CA LEU A 444 9.75 -11.37 46.72
C LEU A 444 8.37 -11.20 47.34
N LEU A 445 7.40 -12.02 46.92
CA LEU A 445 6.04 -12.00 47.47
C LEU A 445 6.02 -12.31 48.97
N LYS A 446 6.76 -13.32 49.43
CA LYS A 446 6.88 -13.68 50.85
C LYS A 446 7.47 -12.53 51.67
N SER A 447 8.51 -11.83 51.17
CA SER A 447 9.09 -10.71 51.86
C SER A 447 8.09 -9.56 52.00
N PHE A 448 7.37 -9.25 50.92
CA PHE A 448 6.33 -8.22 50.95
C PHE A 448 5.22 -8.57 51.96
N ILE A 449 4.75 -9.83 51.98
CA ILE A 449 3.71 -10.28 52.92
C ILE A 449 4.22 -10.16 54.37
N SER A 450 5.47 -10.54 54.65
CA SER A 450 6.07 -10.42 55.98
C SER A 450 6.16 -8.99 56.46
N ASP A 451 6.56 -8.04 55.56
CA ASP A 451 6.81 -6.66 55.94
C ASP A 451 5.53 -5.84 56.10
N PHE A 452 4.49 -6.10 55.28
CA PHE A 452 3.28 -5.29 55.20
C PHE A 452 2.02 -5.95 55.78
N ASN A 453 2.06 -7.26 56.08
CA ASN A 453 0.91 -8.05 56.57
C ASN A 453 -0.40 -7.66 55.84
N PRO A 454 -0.46 -7.83 54.51
CA PRO A 454 -1.63 -7.43 53.72
C PRO A 454 -2.82 -8.35 54.03
N SER A 455 -4.05 -7.81 53.94
CA SER A 455 -5.28 -8.60 53.99
C SER A 455 -5.67 -9.16 52.62
N CYS A 456 -5.22 -8.47 51.58
CA CYS A 456 -5.54 -8.84 50.21
C CYS A 456 -4.50 -8.27 49.25
N ILE A 457 -4.12 -9.04 48.24
CA ILE A 457 -3.27 -8.61 47.11
C ILE A 457 -4.03 -8.90 45.83
N VAL A 458 -4.20 -7.90 45.00
CA VAL A 458 -4.84 -8.00 43.66
C VAL A 458 -3.80 -7.77 42.58
N SER A 459 -3.87 -8.52 41.48
CA SER A 459 -3.04 -8.28 40.31
C SER A 459 -3.86 -8.29 39.02
N TYR A 460 -3.41 -7.48 38.04
CA TYR A 460 -4.00 -7.35 36.71
C TYR A 460 -3.03 -7.89 35.66
N VAL A 461 -3.38 -9.04 35.10
CA VAL A 461 -2.53 -9.85 34.21
C VAL A 461 -2.97 -9.67 32.77
N ASP A 462 -2.07 -9.23 31.89
CA ASP A 462 -2.33 -9.01 30.48
C ASP A 462 -2.46 -10.35 29.73
N LYS A 463 -3.65 -10.62 29.19
CA LYS A 463 -3.96 -11.86 28.47
C LYS A 463 -3.15 -12.08 27.21
N ARG A 464 -2.52 -11.03 26.68
CA ARG A 464 -1.70 -11.15 25.48
C ARG A 464 -0.41 -11.94 25.73
N TRP A 465 0.17 -11.77 26.93
CA TRP A 465 1.49 -12.33 27.27
C TRP A 465 1.46 -13.42 28.32
N ASP A 466 0.44 -13.45 29.16
CA ASP A 466 0.38 -14.34 30.33
C ASP A 466 -0.91 -15.17 30.34
N ASN A 467 -0.83 -16.38 30.83
CA ASN A 467 -1.96 -17.29 31.03
C ASN A 467 -2.39 -17.41 32.50
N GLY A 468 -1.70 -16.74 33.41
CA GLY A 468 -2.02 -16.71 34.84
C GLY A 468 -1.38 -17.81 35.69
N GLU A 469 -0.74 -18.81 35.09
CA GLU A 469 -0.14 -19.95 35.82
C GLU A 469 0.80 -19.53 36.95
N LEU A 470 1.63 -18.51 36.73
CA LEU A 470 2.54 -17.99 37.76
C LEU A 470 1.79 -17.49 39.00
N PHE A 471 0.61 -16.95 38.85
CA PHE A 471 -0.24 -16.45 39.93
C PHE A 471 -0.93 -17.61 40.65
N ASP A 472 -1.49 -18.56 39.91
CA ASP A 472 -2.14 -19.77 40.49
C ASP A 472 -1.13 -20.57 41.32
N ASP A 473 0.08 -20.80 40.82
CA ASP A 473 1.16 -21.51 41.51
C ASP A 473 1.62 -20.83 42.81
N ASN A 474 1.37 -19.51 42.93
CA ASN A 474 1.74 -18.74 44.12
C ASN A 474 0.54 -18.35 45.00
N GLY A 475 -0.59 -19.05 44.85
CA GLY A 475 -1.75 -18.94 45.74
C GLY A 475 -2.72 -17.83 45.45
N PHE A 476 -2.61 -17.17 44.32
CA PHE A 476 -3.66 -16.26 43.83
C PHE A 476 -4.79 -17.08 43.20
N LYS A 477 -6.00 -16.52 43.22
CA LYS A 477 -7.17 -17.09 42.56
C LYS A 477 -7.64 -16.16 41.45
N HIS A 478 -7.92 -16.72 40.29
CA HIS A 478 -8.58 -15.98 39.21
C HIS A 478 -10.01 -15.62 39.62
N ILE A 479 -10.34 -14.33 39.65
CA ILE A 479 -11.64 -13.82 40.09
C ILE A 479 -12.56 -13.51 38.93
N ARG A 480 -12.04 -12.82 37.93
CA ARG A 480 -12.80 -12.39 36.75
C ARG A 480 -11.89 -11.91 35.65
N ASP A 481 -12.48 -11.82 34.48
CA ASP A 481 -11.89 -11.14 33.31
C ASP A 481 -12.40 -9.71 33.18
N LYS A 482 -11.54 -8.81 32.76
CA LYS A 482 -11.91 -7.49 32.26
C LYS A 482 -11.98 -7.51 30.74
N ASN A 483 -12.93 -6.77 30.20
CA ASN A 483 -13.06 -6.56 28.76
C ASN A 483 -11.80 -5.92 28.17
N PRO A 484 -11.58 -6.08 26.85
CA PRO A 484 -10.54 -5.37 26.12
C PRO A 484 -10.55 -3.88 26.40
N ASP A 485 -9.40 -3.32 26.71
CA ASP A 485 -9.17 -1.90 26.86
C ASP A 485 -8.44 -1.36 25.63
N TYR A 486 -8.40 -0.02 25.47
CA TYR A 486 -7.85 0.61 24.28
C TYR A 486 -6.73 1.59 24.57
N THR A 487 -5.91 1.77 23.56
CA THR A 487 -4.91 2.83 23.45
C THR A 487 -5.11 3.58 22.13
N TYR A 488 -4.62 4.80 22.03
CA TYR A 488 -4.65 5.59 20.81
C TYR A 488 -3.39 5.36 19.99
N ILE A 489 -3.52 5.37 18.66
CA ILE A 489 -2.39 5.22 17.73
C ILE A 489 -1.93 6.60 17.31
N ILE A 490 -0.74 7.01 17.75
CA ILE A 490 -0.09 8.27 17.39
C ILE A 490 1.14 7.98 16.54
N GLY A 491 1.04 8.21 15.24
CA GLY A 491 2.07 7.79 14.29
C GLY A 491 2.25 6.27 14.33
N HIS A 492 3.42 5.79 14.75
CA HIS A 492 3.74 4.36 14.87
C HIS A 492 3.82 3.88 16.33
N LYS A 493 3.11 4.53 17.25
CA LYS A 493 3.11 4.17 18.67
C LYS A 493 1.71 4.15 19.24
N ARG A 494 1.49 3.26 20.21
CA ARG A 494 0.29 3.27 21.05
C ARG A 494 0.54 4.17 22.26
N GLU A 495 -0.42 5.06 22.52
CA GLU A 495 -0.41 5.92 23.69
C GLU A 495 -1.62 5.66 24.59
N THR A 496 -1.40 5.77 25.90
CA THR A 496 -2.46 5.53 26.88
C THR A 496 -3.56 6.59 26.77
N LYS A 497 -4.82 6.17 26.87
CA LYS A 497 -6.01 7.04 26.83
C LYS A 497 -6.03 8.13 27.92
N THR A 498 -5.25 8.00 28.98
CA THR A 498 -5.19 8.96 30.09
C THR A 498 -4.82 10.38 29.65
N LYS A 499 -3.96 10.49 28.64
CA LYS A 499 -3.56 11.80 28.08
C LYS A 499 -4.68 12.48 27.31
N TYR A 500 -5.61 11.72 26.76
CA TYR A 500 -6.64 12.15 25.82
C TYR A 500 -8.06 12.13 26.42
N ARG A 501 -8.17 12.05 27.74
CA ARG A 501 -9.47 12.13 28.42
C ARG A 501 -10.21 13.39 28.00
N LYS A 502 -11.54 13.30 27.86
CA LYS A 502 -12.40 14.39 27.42
C LYS A 502 -12.08 15.73 28.10
N LYS A 503 -11.84 15.74 29.42
CA LYS A 503 -11.44 16.94 30.16
C LYS A 503 -10.18 17.58 29.56
N ASN A 504 -9.12 16.80 29.35
CA ASN A 504 -7.85 17.31 28.83
C ASN A 504 -7.99 17.82 27.38
N LEU A 505 -8.89 17.22 26.60
CA LEU A 505 -9.16 17.67 25.23
C LEU A 505 -9.95 19.00 25.23
N ILE A 506 -10.91 19.14 26.12
CA ILE A 506 -11.63 20.42 26.29
C ILE A 506 -10.69 21.53 26.75
N ASP A 507 -9.80 21.25 27.70
CA ASP A 507 -8.77 22.19 28.15
C ASP A 507 -7.81 22.62 27.00
N GLN A 508 -7.67 21.78 25.97
CA GLN A 508 -6.92 22.08 24.74
C GLN A 508 -7.74 22.81 23.67
N GLY A 509 -9.01 23.13 23.93
CA GLY A 509 -9.88 23.89 23.02
C GLY A 509 -10.71 23.05 22.06
N PHE A 510 -10.84 21.74 22.28
CA PHE A 510 -11.72 20.89 21.49
C PHE A 510 -13.19 21.00 21.94
N ASP A 511 -14.12 20.65 21.03
CA ASP A 511 -15.55 20.78 21.24
C ASP A 511 -16.06 19.92 22.42
N ALA A 512 -16.60 20.59 23.44
CA ALA A 512 -17.15 19.95 24.64
C ALA A 512 -18.40 19.08 24.37
N ASN A 513 -19.10 19.29 23.24
CA ASN A 513 -20.29 18.50 22.89
C ASN A 513 -19.92 17.13 22.29
N LYS A 514 -18.69 16.95 21.84
CA LYS A 514 -18.21 15.70 21.28
C LYS A 514 -17.68 14.75 22.33
N THR A 515 -17.79 13.47 22.06
CA THR A 515 -17.14 12.44 22.88
C THR A 515 -15.62 12.45 22.64
N GLU A 516 -14.86 11.89 23.58
CA GLU A 516 -13.41 11.69 23.43
C GLU A 516 -13.07 11.01 22.09
N ASN A 517 -13.81 9.94 21.75
CA ASN A 517 -13.56 9.18 20.53
C ASN A 517 -13.84 9.99 19.26
N GLU A 518 -14.93 10.75 19.22
CA GLU A 518 -15.25 11.59 18.05
C GLU A 518 -14.16 12.62 17.80
N ILE A 519 -13.67 13.28 18.86
CA ILE A 519 -12.57 14.25 18.76
C ILE A 519 -11.30 13.58 18.20
N MET A 520 -10.96 12.40 18.74
CA MET A 520 -9.74 11.71 18.32
C MET A 520 -9.84 11.16 16.89
N LEU A 521 -11.00 10.64 16.47
CA LEU A 521 -11.22 10.18 15.09
C LEU A 521 -11.19 11.35 14.09
N GLU A 522 -11.73 12.51 14.43
CA GLU A 522 -11.62 13.71 13.58
C GLU A 522 -10.16 14.18 13.38
N ARG A 523 -9.31 13.91 14.37
CA ARG A 523 -7.86 14.14 14.28
C ARG A 523 -7.14 13.05 13.49
N GLY A 524 -7.84 12.02 13.02
CA GLY A 524 -7.25 10.86 12.34
C GLY A 524 -6.51 9.91 13.29
N ILE A 525 -6.86 9.91 14.58
CA ILE A 525 -6.22 9.12 15.63
C ILE A 525 -7.18 8.02 16.09
N PRO A 526 -7.08 6.81 15.54
CA PRO A 526 -7.93 5.68 15.91
C PRO A 526 -7.46 4.99 17.18
N ARG A 527 -8.34 4.18 17.76
CA ARG A 527 -8.05 3.29 18.87
C ARG A 527 -7.64 1.91 18.37
N ILE A 528 -6.83 1.22 19.18
CA ILE A 528 -6.58 -0.21 19.06
C ILE A 528 -6.86 -0.86 20.41
N TYR A 529 -7.50 -2.03 20.38
CA TYR A 529 -7.92 -2.76 21.59
C TYR A 529 -7.00 -3.94 21.87
N ASP A 530 -6.76 -4.23 23.15
CA ASP A 530 -6.03 -5.40 23.62
C ASP A 530 -6.92 -6.65 23.72
N CYS A 531 -6.42 -7.72 24.36
CA CYS A 531 -7.17 -8.96 24.60
C CYS A 531 -7.94 -8.95 25.93
N GLY A 532 -7.88 -7.86 26.69
CA GLY A 532 -8.39 -7.78 28.05
C GLY A 532 -7.39 -8.26 29.10
N THR A 533 -7.86 -8.28 30.35
CA THR A 533 -7.00 -8.51 31.52
C THR A 533 -7.67 -9.52 32.45
N MET A 534 -6.90 -10.47 32.96
CA MET A 534 -7.33 -11.36 34.06
C MET A 534 -7.10 -10.65 35.39
N VAL A 535 -8.03 -10.80 36.30
CA VAL A 535 -7.91 -10.28 37.68
C VAL A 535 -7.69 -11.43 38.63
N PHE A 536 -6.55 -11.39 39.29
CA PHE A 536 -6.17 -12.37 40.33
C PHE A 536 -6.20 -11.73 41.70
N GLU A 537 -6.62 -12.48 42.71
CA GLU A 537 -6.68 -12.06 44.11
C GLU A 537 -6.09 -13.11 45.02
N MET A 538 -5.26 -12.68 45.97
CA MET A 538 -4.80 -13.46 47.09
C MET A 538 -5.37 -12.85 48.36
N ARG A 539 -6.05 -13.63 49.18
CA ARG A 539 -6.51 -13.26 50.52
C ARG A 539 -5.64 -13.94 51.56
N LEU A 540 -5.20 -13.21 52.56
CA LEU A 540 -4.24 -13.60 53.59
C LEU A 540 -4.86 -13.49 54.98
#